data_57051c655da2ec3521cc05c1fac72ba7
#
_entry.id   57051c655da2ec3521cc05c1fac72ba7
#
_cell.length_a   1.000
_cell.length_b   1.000
_cell.length_c   1.000
_cell.angle_alpha   90.00
_cell.angle_beta   90.00
_cell.angle_gamma   90.00
#
_symmetry.space_group_name_H-M   'P 1'
#
loop_
_entity.id
_entity.type
_entity.pdbx_description
1 polymer ?
#
loop_
_entity_poly.entity_id
_entity_poly.type
_entity_poly.pdbx_seq_one_letter_code
_entity_poly.pdbx_strand_id
1 'polypeptide(L)'
;MKEIWKDIPGFEGKYQASNLGKIKSLKRVKLFNNKIPNRFRSVNERLLKYWTDKDGYYQCRLYKNKKSFTFAIHSLIWITFSGIEYDKKKCNIDHIDNIKSNNSFVNLQILTSGQNIGKGYQFKGKKLPIGITLKNNRFVARFQLNKKSNYIGSFITLSIAEEEYKKFMVKL
;
A
#
# COMPACT_ATOMS: atom_id res chain seq x y z
N MET A 1 18.97 11.04 6.12
CA MET A 1 18.81 9.66 6.65
C MET A 1 19.81 8.77 5.94
N LYS A 2 20.54 7.90 6.67
CA LYS A 2 21.50 6.94 6.08
C LYS A 2 20.73 5.85 5.31
N GLU A 3 21.21 5.51 4.10
CA GLU A 3 20.63 4.43 3.30
C GLU A 3 21.03 3.06 3.88
N ILE A 4 20.03 2.22 4.14
CA ILE A 4 20.20 0.87 4.70
C ILE A 4 19.61 -0.12 3.70
N TRP A 5 20.36 -1.20 3.43
CA TRP A 5 19.96 -2.27 2.54
C TRP A 5 19.70 -3.54 3.33
N LYS A 6 18.58 -4.23 3.08
CA LYS A 6 18.23 -5.53 3.66
C LYS A 6 17.80 -6.50 2.57
N ASP A 7 18.07 -7.77 2.78
CA ASP A 7 17.60 -8.83 1.89
C ASP A 7 16.08 -8.87 1.84
N ILE A 8 15.53 -9.02 0.65
CA ILE A 8 14.08 -9.15 0.46
C ILE A 8 13.66 -10.56 0.89
N PRO A 9 12.69 -10.72 1.80
CA PRO A 9 12.20 -12.02 2.24
C PRO A 9 11.80 -12.93 1.08
N GLY A 10 12.31 -14.16 1.09
CA GLY A 10 12.14 -15.13 0.02
C GLY A 10 13.03 -14.93 -1.20
N PHE A 11 13.89 -13.90 -1.22
CA PHE A 11 14.87 -13.60 -2.29
C PHE A 11 16.27 -13.31 -1.74
N GLU A 12 16.60 -13.83 -0.58
CA GLU A 12 17.86 -13.66 0.13
C GLU A 12 19.06 -14.00 -0.79
N GLY A 13 20.12 -13.21 -0.68
CA GLY A 13 21.33 -13.35 -1.52
C GLY A 13 21.12 -13.04 -3.01
N LYS A 14 19.92 -12.62 -3.43
CA LYS A 14 19.61 -12.28 -4.83
C LYS A 14 19.19 -10.83 -4.99
N TYR A 15 18.39 -10.29 -4.07
CA TYR A 15 17.86 -8.94 -4.15
C TYR A 15 17.78 -8.31 -2.77
N GLN A 16 18.08 -7.03 -2.71
CA GLN A 16 17.94 -6.20 -1.52
C GLN A 16 17.02 -5.01 -1.79
N ALA A 17 16.34 -4.59 -0.75
CA ALA A 17 15.55 -3.37 -0.69
C ALA A 17 16.27 -2.33 0.18
N SER A 18 16.16 -1.06 -0.19
CA SER A 18 16.65 0.09 0.58
C SER A 18 15.51 0.74 1.35
N ASN A 19 15.78 1.23 2.55
CA ASN A 19 14.84 2.05 3.31
C ASN A 19 14.44 3.36 2.59
N LEU A 20 15.15 3.74 1.52
CA LEU A 20 14.84 4.89 0.67
C LEU A 20 14.05 4.53 -0.60
N GLY A 21 13.49 3.32 -0.69
CA GLY A 21 12.59 2.96 -1.79
C GLY A 21 13.25 2.38 -3.03
N LYS A 22 14.52 1.99 -2.98
CA LYS A 22 15.24 1.39 -4.11
C LYS A 22 15.33 -0.13 -3.96
N ILE A 23 15.43 -0.82 -5.09
CA ILE A 23 15.65 -2.28 -5.15
C ILE A 23 16.92 -2.54 -5.95
N LYS A 24 17.80 -3.41 -5.46
CA LYS A 24 18.99 -3.85 -6.19
C LYS A 24 19.06 -5.37 -6.33
N SER A 25 19.66 -5.79 -7.43
CA SER A 25 20.11 -7.17 -7.66
C SER A 25 21.54 -7.31 -7.17
N LEU A 26 21.80 -8.30 -6.34
CA LEU A 26 23.15 -8.57 -5.83
C LEU A 26 24.01 -9.26 -6.88
N LYS A 27 25.34 -9.05 -6.77
CA LYS A 27 26.35 -9.81 -7.53
C LYS A 27 26.21 -11.29 -7.18
N ARG A 28 26.17 -12.14 -8.20
CA ARG A 28 26.10 -13.60 -8.01
C ARG A 28 26.53 -14.34 -9.27
N VAL A 29 26.92 -15.59 -9.08
CA VAL A 29 27.19 -16.50 -10.18
C VAL A 29 25.95 -17.36 -10.43
N LYS A 30 25.57 -17.55 -11.67
CA LYS A 30 24.48 -18.42 -12.11
C LYS A 30 25.01 -19.47 -13.10
N LEU A 31 24.45 -20.65 -13.02
CA LEU A 31 24.65 -21.65 -14.08
C LEU A 31 24.07 -21.08 -15.38
N PHE A 32 24.86 -21.02 -16.44
CA PHE A 32 24.47 -20.37 -17.69
C PHE A 32 23.44 -21.18 -18.45
N ASN A 33 23.64 -22.50 -18.52
CA ASN A 33 22.78 -23.40 -19.26
C ASN A 33 22.85 -24.80 -18.65
N ASN A 34 21.73 -25.45 -18.47
CA ASN A 34 21.66 -26.82 -17.99
C ASN A 34 22.16 -27.88 -19.03
N LYS A 35 22.30 -27.44 -20.31
CA LYS A 35 22.78 -28.32 -21.41
C LYS A 35 24.29 -28.43 -21.48
N ILE A 36 25.03 -27.50 -20.91
CA ILE A 36 26.51 -27.47 -20.88
C ILE A 36 26.93 -27.52 -19.42
N PRO A 37 27.50 -28.62 -18.94
CA PRO A 37 28.01 -28.71 -17.55
C PRO A 37 29.03 -27.61 -17.25
N ASN A 38 28.99 -27.10 -16.04
CA ASN A 38 29.98 -26.16 -15.49
C ASN A 38 30.14 -24.80 -16.21
N ARG A 39 29.19 -24.37 -17.04
CA ARG A 39 29.20 -23.06 -17.63
C ARG A 39 28.48 -22.05 -16.74
N PHE A 40 29.24 -21.13 -16.14
CA PHE A 40 28.74 -20.12 -15.22
C PHE A 40 28.67 -18.74 -15.87
N ARG A 41 27.70 -17.92 -15.44
CA ARG A 41 27.59 -16.51 -15.80
C ARG A 41 27.56 -15.65 -14.55
N SER A 42 28.42 -14.62 -14.54
CA SER A 42 28.37 -13.59 -13.50
C SER A 42 27.19 -12.64 -13.74
N VAL A 43 26.48 -12.32 -12.68
CA VAL A 43 25.48 -11.24 -12.62
C VAL A 43 26.06 -10.15 -11.75
N ASN A 44 26.26 -8.97 -12.29
CA ASN A 44 26.77 -7.83 -11.54
C ASN A 44 25.68 -7.22 -10.66
N GLU A 45 26.12 -6.58 -9.58
CA GLU A 45 25.22 -5.77 -8.76
C GLU A 45 24.69 -4.59 -9.58
N ARG A 46 23.38 -4.33 -9.45
CA ARG A 46 22.76 -3.18 -10.10
C ARG A 46 21.44 -2.82 -9.46
N LEU A 47 21.06 -1.54 -9.49
CA LEU A 47 19.71 -1.10 -9.21
C LEU A 47 18.74 -1.66 -10.26
N LEU A 48 17.59 -2.10 -9.83
CA LEU A 48 16.55 -2.56 -10.75
C LEU A 48 15.84 -1.36 -11.39
N LYS A 49 15.54 -1.51 -12.68
CA LYS A 49 14.59 -0.63 -13.36
C LYS A 49 13.19 -0.94 -12.86
N TYR A 50 12.35 0.07 -12.81
CA TYR A 50 10.95 -0.01 -12.46
C TYR A 50 10.10 0.62 -13.58
N TRP A 51 8.83 0.33 -13.58
CA TRP A 51 7.82 0.96 -14.43
C TRP A 51 6.63 1.37 -13.57
N THR A 52 5.80 2.23 -14.09
CA THR A 52 4.56 2.68 -13.44
C THR A 52 3.40 1.83 -13.92
N ASP A 53 2.57 1.32 -13.02
CA ASP A 53 1.32 0.66 -13.38
C ASP A 53 0.22 1.71 -13.72
N LYS A 54 -0.96 1.22 -14.13
CA LYS A 54 -2.09 2.07 -14.49
C LYS A 54 -2.56 3.01 -13.37
N ASP A 55 -2.31 2.63 -12.13
CA ASP A 55 -2.72 3.37 -10.95
C ASP A 55 -1.62 4.31 -10.44
N GLY A 56 -0.47 4.36 -11.11
CA GLY A 56 0.66 5.25 -10.80
C GLY A 56 1.64 4.70 -9.76
N TYR A 57 1.57 3.41 -9.41
CA TYR A 57 2.52 2.78 -8.49
C TYR A 57 3.73 2.20 -9.22
N TYR A 58 4.90 2.31 -8.61
CA TYR A 58 6.12 1.72 -9.13
C TYR A 58 6.16 0.21 -8.93
N GLN A 59 6.41 -0.51 -10.02
CA GLN A 59 6.52 -1.95 -10.09
C GLN A 59 7.92 -2.37 -10.50
N CYS A 60 8.40 -3.50 -9.98
CA CYS A 60 9.63 -4.14 -10.44
C CYS A 60 9.43 -5.65 -10.59
N ARG A 61 10.35 -6.29 -11.31
CA ARG A 61 10.32 -7.73 -11.57
C ARG A 61 11.50 -8.42 -10.92
N LEU A 62 11.20 -9.39 -10.07
CA LEU A 62 12.20 -10.26 -9.45
C LEU A 62 12.12 -11.66 -10.07
N TYR A 63 13.25 -12.37 -10.06
CA TYR A 63 13.36 -13.71 -10.66
C TYR A 63 13.84 -14.71 -9.60
N LYS A 64 13.11 -15.83 -9.47
CA LYS A 64 13.47 -16.96 -8.60
C LYS A 64 13.07 -18.26 -9.29
N ASN A 65 13.96 -19.27 -9.29
CA ASN A 65 13.70 -20.60 -9.84
C ASN A 65 13.14 -20.58 -11.27
N LYS A 66 13.79 -19.81 -12.16
CA LYS A 66 13.39 -19.60 -13.58
C LYS A 66 12.02 -18.93 -13.77
N LYS A 67 11.33 -18.54 -12.69
CA LYS A 67 10.06 -17.82 -12.75
C LYS A 67 10.28 -16.34 -12.47
N SER A 68 9.44 -15.50 -13.07
CA SER A 68 9.40 -14.05 -12.80
C SER A 68 8.18 -13.69 -11.96
N PHE A 69 8.37 -12.75 -11.04
CA PHE A 69 7.34 -12.25 -10.15
C PHE A 69 7.35 -10.72 -10.21
N THR A 70 6.19 -10.13 -10.41
CA THR A 70 6.01 -8.67 -10.41
C THR A 70 5.53 -8.22 -9.02
N PHE A 71 6.17 -7.20 -8.50
CA PHE A 71 5.85 -6.63 -7.19
C PHE A 71 5.78 -5.12 -7.26
N ALA A 72 4.86 -4.54 -6.50
CA ALA A 72 4.90 -3.12 -6.19
C ALA A 72 6.09 -2.83 -5.25
N ILE A 73 6.85 -1.76 -5.55
CA ILE A 73 8.06 -1.42 -4.78
C ILE A 73 7.71 -1.15 -3.31
N HIS A 74 6.66 -0.36 -3.04
CA HIS A 74 6.22 -0.09 -1.66
C HIS A 74 5.94 -1.38 -0.86
N SER A 75 5.39 -2.42 -1.52
CA SER A 75 5.13 -3.71 -0.86
C SER A 75 6.40 -4.45 -0.49
N LEU A 76 7.41 -4.44 -1.36
CA LEU A 76 8.72 -5.02 -1.06
C LEU A 76 9.44 -4.27 0.07
N ILE A 77 9.41 -2.94 0.03
CA ILE A 77 10.00 -2.10 1.09
C ILE A 77 9.32 -2.38 2.42
N TRP A 78 7.98 -2.37 2.44
CA TRP A 78 7.23 -2.63 3.67
C TRP A 78 7.59 -3.97 4.29
N ILE A 79 7.47 -5.07 3.54
CA ILE A 79 7.71 -6.42 4.08
C ILE A 79 9.17 -6.61 4.53
N THR A 80 10.13 -5.96 3.84
CA THR A 80 11.56 -6.05 4.14
C THR A 80 11.92 -5.31 5.43
N PHE A 81 11.31 -4.17 5.71
CA PHE A 81 11.70 -3.30 6.82
C PHE A 81 10.80 -3.41 8.03
N SER A 82 9.50 -3.65 7.87
CA SER A 82 8.59 -3.89 8.99
C SER A 82 8.73 -5.30 9.57
N GLY A 83 9.09 -6.28 8.75
CA GLY A 83 9.05 -7.70 9.12
C GLY A 83 7.61 -8.22 9.34
N ILE A 84 6.60 -7.42 9.03
CA ILE A 84 5.19 -7.75 9.26
C ILE A 84 4.55 -8.17 7.93
N GLU A 85 4.09 -9.42 7.86
CA GLU A 85 3.19 -9.86 6.80
C GLU A 85 1.80 -9.23 7.01
N TYR A 86 1.15 -8.87 5.94
CA TYR A 86 -0.19 -8.29 5.99
C TYR A 86 -1.15 -8.96 5.02
N ASP A 87 -2.39 -9.07 5.42
CA ASP A 87 -3.46 -9.60 4.58
C ASP A 87 -3.93 -8.52 3.59
N LYS A 88 -3.56 -8.67 2.32
CA LYS A 88 -3.93 -7.75 1.23
C LYS A 88 -5.44 -7.60 1.03
N LYS A 89 -6.25 -8.53 1.54
CA LYS A 89 -7.71 -8.43 1.49
C LYS A 89 -8.26 -7.47 2.55
N LYS A 90 -7.54 -7.31 3.66
CA LYS A 90 -7.97 -6.51 4.81
C LYS A 90 -7.27 -5.16 4.89
N CYS A 91 -6.01 -5.10 4.46
CA CYS A 91 -5.15 -3.94 4.63
C CYS A 91 -4.42 -3.61 3.33
N ASN A 92 -4.11 -2.33 3.15
CA ASN A 92 -3.32 -1.81 2.06
C ASN A 92 -2.10 -1.04 2.60
N ILE A 93 -0.99 -1.11 1.88
CA ILE A 93 0.13 -0.21 2.13
C ILE A 93 -0.18 1.12 1.45
N ASP A 94 -0.08 2.19 2.23
CA ASP A 94 -0.43 3.53 1.81
C ASP A 94 0.76 4.47 1.98
N HIS A 95 0.84 5.50 1.13
CA HIS A 95 1.85 6.55 1.19
C HIS A 95 1.35 7.69 2.07
N ILE A 96 2.06 8.00 3.16
CA ILE A 96 1.67 9.02 4.15
C ILE A 96 1.47 10.38 3.47
N ASP A 97 2.37 10.75 2.57
CA ASP A 97 2.35 12.01 1.80
C ASP A 97 1.45 11.98 0.55
N ASN A 98 0.79 10.86 0.26
CA ASN A 98 0.00 10.59 -0.96
C ASN A 98 0.80 10.64 -2.28
N ILE A 99 2.13 10.64 -2.23
CA ILE A 99 3.01 10.60 -3.40
C ILE A 99 3.41 9.15 -3.68
N LYS A 100 2.75 8.52 -4.65
CA LYS A 100 2.93 7.09 -4.99
C LYS A 100 4.34 6.71 -5.44
N SER A 101 5.16 7.68 -5.82
CA SER A 101 6.57 7.50 -6.17
C SER A 101 7.50 7.54 -4.96
N ASN A 102 7.09 8.08 -3.82
CA ASN A 102 7.88 8.17 -2.60
C ASN A 102 7.80 6.87 -1.78
N ASN A 103 8.54 5.86 -2.20
CA ASN A 103 8.55 4.54 -1.58
C ASN A 103 9.51 4.43 -0.37
N SER A 104 9.95 5.54 0.23
CA SER A 104 10.74 5.52 1.46
C SER A 104 9.95 4.83 2.58
N PHE A 105 10.61 3.92 3.34
CA PHE A 105 9.94 3.15 4.39
C PHE A 105 9.23 4.02 5.43
N VAL A 106 9.84 5.15 5.81
CA VAL A 106 9.23 6.10 6.77
C VAL A 106 7.98 6.79 6.23
N ASN A 107 7.77 6.76 4.92
CA ASN A 107 6.58 7.31 4.25
C ASN A 107 5.50 6.27 4.02
N LEU A 108 5.72 5.02 4.42
CA LEU A 108 4.75 3.94 4.22
C LEU A 108 4.03 3.64 5.53
N GLN A 109 2.75 3.33 5.42
CA GLN A 109 1.92 2.88 6.53
C GLN A 109 0.97 1.78 6.06
N ILE A 110 0.48 0.98 7.00
CA ILE A 110 -0.57 0.00 6.72
C ILE A 110 -1.91 0.56 7.16
N LEU A 111 -2.89 0.52 6.27
CA LEU A 111 -4.25 1.00 6.54
C LEU A 111 -5.27 -0.07 6.17
N THR A 112 -6.33 -0.19 6.96
CA THR A 112 -7.52 -0.91 6.52
C THR A 112 -8.21 -0.17 5.38
N SER A 113 -9.07 -0.84 4.62
CA SER A 113 -9.81 -0.20 3.51
C SER A 113 -10.64 1.01 4.00
N GLY A 114 -11.25 0.92 5.17
CA GLY A 114 -11.98 2.04 5.76
C GLY A 114 -11.10 3.23 6.12
N GLN A 115 -9.90 2.99 6.68
CA GLN A 115 -8.92 4.03 6.99
C GLN A 115 -8.42 4.73 5.73
N ASN A 116 -8.15 3.97 4.68
CA ASN A 116 -7.66 4.51 3.42
C ASN A 116 -8.72 5.40 2.74
N ILE A 117 -10.00 4.99 2.77
CA ILE A 117 -11.12 5.82 2.30
C ILE A 117 -11.18 7.11 3.11
N GLY A 118 -11.12 7.02 4.44
CA GLY A 118 -11.16 8.19 5.34
C GLY A 118 -10.03 9.19 5.06
N LYS A 119 -8.80 8.70 4.86
CA LYS A 119 -7.65 9.53 4.47
C LYS A 119 -7.88 10.25 3.14
N GLY A 120 -8.44 9.54 2.15
CA GLY A 120 -8.74 10.11 0.83
C GLY A 120 -9.76 11.26 0.91
N TYR A 121 -10.73 11.20 1.81
CA TYR A 121 -11.68 12.29 2.05
C TYR A 121 -11.02 13.50 2.71
N GLN A 122 -10.23 13.30 3.75
CA GLN A 122 -9.50 14.37 4.43
C GLN A 122 -8.52 15.10 3.50
N PHE A 123 -7.77 14.33 2.70
CA PHE A 123 -6.78 14.90 1.77
C PHE A 123 -7.40 15.71 0.64
N LYS A 124 -8.55 15.29 0.11
CA LYS A 124 -9.23 16.00 -0.98
C LYS A 124 -9.97 17.27 -0.53
N GLY A 125 -9.94 17.60 0.78
CA GLY A 125 -10.66 18.76 1.32
C GLY A 125 -12.17 18.71 1.08
N LYS A 126 -12.72 17.54 0.75
CA LYS A 126 -14.15 17.37 0.49
C LYS A 126 -14.91 17.51 1.81
N LYS A 127 -15.83 18.45 1.87
CA LYS A 127 -16.80 18.53 2.97
C LYS A 127 -17.69 17.29 2.93
N LEU A 128 -17.83 16.64 4.08
CA LEU A 128 -18.81 15.57 4.21
C LEU A 128 -20.23 16.15 4.12
N PRO A 129 -21.20 15.38 3.60
CA PRO A 129 -22.60 15.80 3.57
C PRO A 129 -23.13 16.18 4.95
N ILE A 130 -24.17 17.02 4.96
CA ILE A 130 -24.82 17.46 6.20
C ILE A 130 -25.28 16.22 7.01
N GLY A 131 -24.99 16.25 8.29
CA GLY A 131 -25.36 15.17 9.21
C GLY A 131 -24.42 13.97 9.20
N ILE A 132 -23.38 13.97 8.39
CA ILE A 132 -22.39 12.88 8.34
C ILE A 132 -21.04 13.37 8.79
N THR A 133 -20.39 12.63 9.71
CA THR A 133 -19.05 12.89 10.21
C THR A 133 -18.20 11.63 10.07
N LEU A 134 -16.90 11.78 9.90
CA LEU A 134 -15.96 10.65 9.93
C LEU A 134 -15.37 10.53 11.33
N LYS A 135 -15.60 9.39 11.99
CA LYS A 135 -15.06 9.10 13.31
C LYS A 135 -14.59 7.64 13.35
N ASN A 136 -13.37 7.41 13.82
CA ASN A 136 -12.76 6.07 13.93
C ASN A 136 -12.90 5.26 12.61
N ASN A 137 -12.64 5.92 11.46
CA ASN A 137 -12.71 5.34 10.10
C ASN A 137 -14.09 4.82 9.69
N ARG A 138 -15.15 5.30 10.32
CA ARG A 138 -16.53 5.03 9.95
C ARG A 138 -17.30 6.32 9.74
N PHE A 139 -18.22 6.31 8.79
CA PHE A 139 -19.11 7.42 8.52
C PHE A 139 -20.27 7.35 9.51
N VAL A 140 -20.33 8.31 10.43
CA VAL A 140 -21.35 8.40 11.47
C VAL A 140 -22.41 9.38 11.00
N ALA A 141 -23.64 8.90 10.84
CA ALA A 141 -24.80 9.71 10.49
C ALA A 141 -25.54 10.14 11.76
N ARG A 142 -25.83 11.45 11.86
CA ARG A 142 -26.58 12.08 12.95
C ARG A 142 -27.48 13.18 12.40
N PHE A 143 -28.60 13.43 13.06
CA PHE A 143 -29.47 14.56 12.76
C PHE A 143 -29.74 15.38 14.02
N GLN A 144 -30.10 16.65 13.83
CA GLN A 144 -30.50 17.52 14.95
C GLN A 144 -32.02 17.69 14.95
N LEU A 145 -32.65 17.45 16.11
CA LEU A 145 -34.03 17.73 16.36
C LEU A 145 -34.15 18.38 17.76
N ASN A 146 -34.82 19.50 17.84
CA ASN A 146 -35.02 20.25 19.08
C ASN A 146 -33.68 20.53 19.83
N LYS A 147 -32.66 20.96 19.10
CA LYS A 147 -31.29 21.20 19.60
C LYS A 147 -30.58 19.95 20.16
N LYS A 148 -31.14 18.74 20.02
CA LYS A 148 -30.52 17.48 20.42
C LYS A 148 -29.96 16.76 19.20
N SER A 149 -28.73 16.22 19.32
CA SER A 149 -28.10 15.41 18.28
C SER A 149 -28.51 13.95 18.45
N ASN A 150 -29.20 13.40 17.47
CA ASN A 150 -29.68 12.03 17.46
C ASN A 150 -28.81 11.17 16.53
N TYR A 151 -28.47 9.98 16.99
CA TYR A 151 -27.62 9.05 16.26
C TYR A 151 -28.47 8.15 15.35
N ILE A 152 -28.10 8.06 14.07
CA ILE A 152 -28.75 7.18 13.09
C ILE A 152 -27.97 5.87 12.95
N GLY A 153 -26.64 5.97 12.75
CA GLY A 153 -25.83 4.78 12.58
C GLY A 153 -24.35 5.10 12.28
N SER A 154 -23.55 4.02 12.22
CA SER A 154 -22.14 4.08 11.87
C SER A 154 -21.87 3.09 10.74
N PHE A 155 -21.38 3.58 9.60
CA PHE A 155 -21.31 2.87 8.32
C PHE A 155 -19.89 2.80 7.80
N ILE A 156 -19.60 1.78 6.98
CA ILE A 156 -18.25 1.56 6.41
C ILE A 156 -18.03 2.49 5.21
N THR A 157 -19.08 2.83 4.47
CA THR A 157 -18.98 3.68 3.28
C THR A 157 -19.82 4.94 3.43
N LEU A 158 -19.40 6.01 2.75
CA LEU A 158 -20.17 7.26 2.72
C LEU A 158 -21.53 7.06 2.05
N SER A 159 -21.58 6.30 0.95
CA SER A 159 -22.82 6.06 0.20
C SER A 159 -23.91 5.44 1.05
N ILE A 160 -23.57 4.42 1.86
CA ILE A 160 -24.53 3.79 2.79
C ILE A 160 -24.96 4.79 3.87
N ALA A 161 -24.02 5.59 4.41
CA ALA A 161 -24.35 6.60 5.41
C ALA A 161 -25.31 7.67 4.86
N GLU A 162 -25.12 8.10 3.61
CA GLU A 162 -26.01 9.05 2.94
C GLU A 162 -27.40 8.48 2.68
N GLU A 163 -27.45 7.23 2.21
CA GLU A 163 -28.71 6.53 1.94
C GLU A 163 -29.51 6.38 3.23
N GLU A 164 -28.92 5.91 4.30
CA GLU A 164 -29.59 5.74 5.60
C GLU A 164 -29.98 7.09 6.22
N TYR A 165 -29.14 8.13 6.09
CA TYR A 165 -29.50 9.48 6.50
C TYR A 165 -30.73 9.99 5.75
N LYS A 166 -30.78 9.84 4.41
CA LYS A 166 -31.92 10.26 3.58
C LYS A 166 -33.19 9.48 3.94
N LYS A 167 -33.12 8.14 4.08
CA LYS A 167 -34.26 7.30 4.51
C LYS A 167 -34.84 7.73 5.86
N PHE A 168 -33.94 8.14 6.78
CA PHE A 168 -34.37 8.59 8.08
C PHE A 168 -35.05 9.96 8.02
N MET A 169 -34.46 10.91 7.25
CA MET A 169 -35.01 12.26 7.11
C MET A 169 -36.37 12.30 6.41
N VAL A 170 -36.67 11.32 5.57
CA VAL A 170 -38.02 11.20 4.92
C VAL A 170 -39.12 10.70 5.91
N LYS A 171 -38.71 10.08 7.02
CA LYS A 171 -39.61 9.54 8.02
C LYS A 171 -39.91 10.52 9.19
N LEU A 172 -39.24 11.67 9.20
CA LEU A 172 -39.44 12.77 10.16
C LEU A 172 -40.50 13.77 9.65
#